data_d2c9113cb919c3edc142573b78d2f91c
#
_entry.id   d2c9113cb919c3edc142573b78d2f91c
#
_cell.length_a   1.000
_cell.length_b   1.000
_cell.length_c   1.000
_cell.angle_alpha   90.00
_cell.angle_beta   90.00
_cell.angle_gamma   90.00
#
_symmetry.space_group_name_H-M   'P 1'
#
loop_
_entity.id
_entity.type
_entity.pdbx_description
1 polymer ?
#
loop_
_entity_poly.entity_id
_entity_poly.type
_entity_poly.pdbx_seq_one_letter_code
_entity_poly.pdbx_strand_id
1 'polypeptide(L)'
;MKTKRIGSLEVSIVGLGTNNFGTPFFGQACDQKVATAIVHAAVDAGVTFFDTAEEYSARTKWGVGCSEDFIRAALGSRRNEIVIATKFMIDDWESPGEIGAKRIMKAVEGSLRRLGTDRIDLYQQHFPDPRVPIAEILEALDRLVKDGKVREIGNSNFSGAMIDDANAAAEARGFRSFVAAQNQYNLLDPPVEEGVLASCERNGLKLLPFFPLASGLLTGKYKRDTANPAGSRFAGDTVITNRLRERQMSDERIAKVERLQAFAEARGHTIVELAISWLTSQPIVASVIAGATKPEQITANARAASWQLTDEDFRAVTAIAREPAGPPGAQASG
;
A
#
# COMPACT_ATOMS: atom_id res chain seq x y z
N MET A 1 -2.75 8.38 -17.31
CA MET A 1 -2.34 8.69 -15.91
C MET A 1 -0.88 9.11 -15.89
N LYS A 2 -0.43 9.96 -14.94
CA LYS A 2 1.00 10.26 -14.74
C LYS A 2 1.74 9.01 -14.25
N THR A 3 3.03 8.91 -14.60
CA THR A 3 3.92 7.83 -14.18
C THR A 3 5.11 8.37 -13.40
N LYS A 4 5.73 7.53 -12.58
CA LYS A 4 7.00 7.76 -11.89
C LYS A 4 7.86 6.50 -11.97
N ARG A 5 9.15 6.60 -11.64
CA ARG A 5 10.09 5.47 -11.70
C ARG A 5 10.39 4.89 -10.31
N ILE A 6 10.53 3.56 -10.28
CA ILE A 6 11.04 2.77 -9.15
C ILE A 6 12.15 1.90 -9.72
N GLY A 7 13.41 2.25 -9.48
CA GLY A 7 14.53 1.59 -10.19
C GLY A 7 14.33 1.65 -11.71
N SER A 8 14.31 0.50 -12.36
CA SER A 8 14.06 0.36 -13.81
C SER A 8 12.59 0.36 -14.21
N LEU A 9 11.65 0.29 -13.22
CA LEU A 9 10.22 0.16 -13.47
C LEU A 9 9.57 1.54 -13.65
N GLU A 10 8.67 1.64 -14.62
CA GLU A 10 7.78 2.79 -14.78
C GLU A 10 6.38 2.40 -14.30
N VAL A 11 5.84 3.15 -13.33
CA VAL A 11 4.59 2.82 -12.63
C VAL A 11 3.63 4.01 -12.64
N SER A 12 2.33 3.75 -12.70
CA SER A 12 1.31 4.77 -12.50
C SER A 12 1.38 5.33 -11.08
N ILE A 13 1.12 6.65 -10.90
CA ILE A 13 1.19 7.31 -9.60
C ILE A 13 0.13 6.85 -8.59
N VAL A 14 -0.91 6.12 -9.06
CA VAL A 14 -1.85 5.35 -8.24
C VAL A 14 -1.71 3.90 -8.65
N GLY A 15 -1.58 3.02 -7.66
CA GLY A 15 -1.54 1.58 -7.81
C GLY A 15 -2.78 0.90 -7.22
N LEU A 16 -3.09 -0.29 -7.71
CA LEU A 16 -4.15 -1.14 -7.16
C LEU A 16 -3.58 -2.06 -6.08
N GLY A 17 -4.01 -1.89 -4.82
CA GLY A 17 -3.76 -2.84 -3.73
C GLY A 17 -4.83 -3.92 -3.72
N THR A 18 -4.43 -5.19 -3.67
CA THR A 18 -5.31 -6.35 -3.83
C THR A 18 -5.52 -7.16 -2.55
N ASN A 19 -5.22 -6.61 -1.38
CA ASN A 19 -5.38 -7.30 -0.10
C ASN A 19 -6.84 -7.68 0.24
N ASN A 20 -7.82 -7.14 -0.48
CA ASN A 20 -9.23 -7.51 -0.35
C ASN A 20 -9.64 -8.70 -1.25
N PHE A 21 -8.78 -9.14 -2.17
CA PHE A 21 -9.09 -10.23 -3.09
C PHE A 21 -9.03 -11.55 -2.33
N GLY A 22 -10.17 -12.25 -2.21
CA GLY A 22 -10.29 -13.46 -1.42
C GLY A 22 -10.20 -13.27 0.11
N THR A 23 -10.07 -12.06 0.62
CA THR A 23 -9.89 -11.79 2.06
C THR A 23 -11.07 -11.02 2.64
N PRO A 24 -11.80 -11.57 3.63
CA PRO A 24 -12.89 -10.87 4.30
C PRO A 24 -12.42 -9.93 5.42
N PHE A 25 -11.11 -9.69 5.57
CA PHE A 25 -10.52 -8.99 6.73
C PHE A 25 -11.10 -7.59 6.99
N PHE A 26 -11.59 -6.93 5.93
CA PHE A 26 -12.05 -5.54 6.01
C PHE A 26 -13.45 -5.35 5.40
N GLY A 27 -14.36 -6.29 5.63
CA GLY A 27 -15.71 -6.23 5.10
C GLY A 27 -16.02 -7.36 4.10
N GLN A 28 -16.58 -7.06 2.93
CA GLN A 28 -16.86 -8.08 1.92
C GLN A 28 -15.56 -8.50 1.22
N ALA A 29 -15.27 -9.81 1.21
CA ALA A 29 -14.23 -10.36 0.35
C ALA A 29 -14.62 -10.16 -1.12
N CYS A 30 -13.69 -9.70 -1.93
CA CYS A 30 -13.85 -9.74 -3.37
C CYS A 30 -13.62 -11.17 -3.85
N ASP A 31 -14.66 -11.79 -4.40
CA ASP A 31 -14.50 -13.05 -5.14
C ASP A 31 -13.83 -12.79 -6.50
N GLN A 32 -13.58 -13.86 -7.26
CA GLN A 32 -12.94 -13.76 -8.58
C GLN A 32 -13.68 -12.83 -9.53
N LYS A 33 -15.02 -12.85 -9.52
CA LYS A 33 -15.84 -12.02 -10.43
C LYS A 33 -15.67 -10.52 -10.09
N VAL A 34 -15.76 -10.18 -8.82
CA VAL A 34 -15.57 -8.80 -8.35
C VAL A 34 -14.13 -8.34 -8.56
N ALA A 35 -13.15 -9.19 -8.25
CA ALA A 35 -11.73 -8.91 -8.47
C ALA A 35 -11.44 -8.64 -9.97
N THR A 36 -12.00 -9.45 -10.87
CA THR A 36 -11.87 -9.26 -12.33
C THR A 36 -12.41 -7.91 -12.77
N ALA A 37 -13.60 -7.52 -12.29
CA ALA A 37 -14.20 -6.24 -12.62
C ALA A 37 -13.34 -5.05 -12.11
N ILE A 38 -12.76 -5.17 -10.91
CA ILE A 38 -11.87 -4.15 -10.36
C ILE A 38 -10.58 -4.04 -11.18
N VAL A 39 -9.96 -5.18 -11.52
CA VAL A 39 -8.73 -5.22 -12.33
C VAL A 39 -8.97 -4.57 -13.70
N HIS A 40 -10.05 -4.91 -14.39
CA HIS A 40 -10.37 -4.30 -15.69
C HIS A 40 -10.58 -2.78 -15.55
N ALA A 41 -11.36 -2.34 -14.57
CA ALA A 41 -11.58 -0.91 -14.33
C ALA A 41 -10.27 -0.17 -13.98
N ALA A 42 -9.34 -0.82 -13.26
CA ALA A 42 -8.03 -0.25 -12.97
C ALA A 42 -7.21 -0.05 -14.26
N VAL A 43 -7.11 -1.09 -15.09
CA VAL A 43 -6.35 -1.00 -16.35
C VAL A 43 -6.97 0.02 -17.29
N ASP A 44 -8.30 0.05 -17.43
CA ASP A 44 -9.02 1.02 -18.26
C ASP A 44 -8.88 2.47 -17.76
N ALA A 45 -8.66 2.66 -16.44
CA ALA A 45 -8.32 3.95 -15.85
C ALA A 45 -6.84 4.33 -15.98
N GLY A 46 -6.01 3.47 -16.60
CA GLY A 46 -4.57 3.68 -16.81
C GLY A 46 -3.72 3.36 -15.58
N VAL A 47 -4.22 2.57 -14.63
CA VAL A 47 -3.43 2.03 -13.53
C VAL A 47 -2.57 0.88 -14.05
N THR A 48 -1.24 1.04 -13.95
CA THR A 48 -0.26 0.06 -14.44
C THR A 48 0.53 -0.62 -13.32
N PHE A 49 0.30 -0.26 -12.06
CA PHE A 49 0.99 -0.82 -10.91
C PHE A 49 0.01 -1.59 -10.01
N PHE A 50 0.22 -2.88 -9.84
CA PHE A 50 -0.60 -3.76 -9.01
C PHE A 50 0.22 -4.35 -7.89
N ASP A 51 -0.29 -4.23 -6.67
CA ASP A 51 0.37 -4.70 -5.44
C ASP A 51 -0.43 -5.84 -4.81
N THR A 52 0.23 -6.97 -4.64
CA THR A 52 -0.29 -8.19 -4.01
C THR A 52 0.70 -8.77 -3.01
N ALA A 53 0.43 -9.96 -2.47
CA ALA A 53 1.34 -10.74 -1.64
C ALA A 53 0.96 -12.22 -1.63
N GLU A 54 1.94 -13.11 -1.42
CA GLU A 54 1.70 -14.54 -1.31
C GLU A 54 0.76 -14.90 -0.15
N GLU A 55 0.81 -14.17 0.95
CA GLU A 55 0.02 -14.45 2.15
C GLU A 55 -1.42 -13.94 2.08
N TYR A 56 -1.76 -13.10 1.09
CA TYR A 56 -3.12 -12.61 0.98
C TYR A 56 -4.08 -13.78 0.78
N SER A 57 -5.11 -13.80 1.64
CA SER A 57 -6.11 -14.87 1.73
C SER A 57 -5.65 -16.17 2.41
N ALA A 58 -4.42 -16.28 2.91
CA ALA A 58 -3.87 -17.52 3.51
C ALA A 58 -4.78 -18.15 4.57
N ARG A 59 -5.48 -17.35 5.37
CA ARG A 59 -6.37 -17.80 6.46
C ARG A 59 -7.84 -17.83 6.05
N THR A 60 -8.14 -17.89 4.77
CA THR A 60 -9.49 -17.92 4.25
C THR A 60 -9.77 -19.23 3.51
N LYS A 61 -11.02 -19.45 3.14
CA LYS A 61 -11.39 -20.59 2.29
C LYS A 61 -10.73 -20.59 0.92
N TRP A 62 -10.10 -19.48 0.52
CA TRP A 62 -9.46 -19.30 -0.77
C TRP A 62 -7.99 -19.74 -0.78
N GLY A 63 -7.34 -19.79 0.40
CA GLY A 63 -5.97 -20.25 0.59
C GLY A 63 -4.89 -19.22 0.26
N VAL A 64 -3.65 -19.64 0.43
CA VAL A 64 -2.43 -18.86 0.22
C VAL A 64 -2.32 -18.37 -1.21
N GLY A 65 -2.07 -17.06 -1.40
CA GLY A 65 -1.82 -16.47 -2.71
C GLY A 65 -3.02 -16.36 -3.64
N CYS A 66 -4.24 -16.59 -3.15
CA CYS A 66 -5.46 -16.45 -3.94
C CYS A 66 -5.55 -15.09 -4.65
N SER A 67 -5.05 -14.01 -4.03
CA SER A 67 -4.99 -12.70 -4.67
C SER A 67 -4.13 -12.70 -5.94
N GLU A 68 -3.02 -13.44 -5.96
CA GLU A 68 -2.16 -13.62 -7.13
C GLU A 68 -2.87 -14.41 -8.24
N ASP A 69 -3.60 -15.49 -7.89
CA ASP A 69 -4.40 -16.26 -8.83
C ASP A 69 -5.52 -15.43 -9.44
N PHE A 70 -6.17 -14.59 -8.63
CA PHE A 70 -7.24 -13.69 -9.10
C PHE A 70 -6.72 -12.64 -10.10
N ILE A 71 -5.53 -12.07 -9.82
CA ILE A 71 -4.86 -11.14 -10.74
C ILE A 71 -4.56 -11.85 -12.07
N ARG A 72 -3.95 -13.06 -12.00
CA ARG A 72 -3.67 -13.84 -13.21
C ARG A 72 -4.90 -14.06 -14.07
N ALA A 73 -5.97 -14.54 -13.45
CA ALA A 73 -7.22 -14.84 -14.16
C ALA A 73 -7.86 -13.58 -14.76
N ALA A 74 -7.74 -12.44 -14.10
CA ALA A 74 -8.30 -11.17 -14.56
C ALA A 74 -7.48 -10.52 -15.68
N LEU A 75 -6.14 -10.59 -15.62
CA LEU A 75 -5.27 -9.97 -16.62
C LEU A 75 -5.20 -10.76 -17.93
N GLY A 76 -5.16 -12.10 -17.86
CA GLY A 76 -4.99 -12.93 -19.04
C GLY A 76 -3.79 -12.47 -19.90
N SER A 77 -4.04 -12.15 -21.17
CA SER A 77 -3.02 -11.66 -22.12
C SER A 77 -2.48 -10.26 -21.80
N ARG A 78 -3.14 -9.49 -20.94
CA ARG A 78 -2.75 -8.12 -20.56
C ARG A 78 -1.64 -8.07 -19.50
N ARG A 79 -1.06 -9.22 -19.09
CA ARG A 79 0.01 -9.29 -18.08
C ARG A 79 1.17 -8.31 -18.35
N ASN A 80 1.55 -8.15 -19.61
CA ASN A 80 2.69 -7.32 -20.00
C ASN A 80 2.39 -5.80 -19.98
N GLU A 81 1.14 -5.39 -19.81
CA GLU A 81 0.76 -3.99 -19.65
C GLU A 81 0.96 -3.50 -18.21
N ILE A 82 1.20 -4.44 -17.26
CA ILE A 82 1.16 -4.18 -15.81
C ILE A 82 2.49 -4.51 -15.17
N VAL A 83 2.92 -3.64 -14.27
CA VAL A 83 3.99 -3.87 -13.29
C VAL A 83 3.37 -4.53 -12.06
N ILE A 84 3.75 -5.76 -11.76
CA ILE A 84 3.26 -6.50 -10.59
C ILE A 84 4.31 -6.47 -9.49
N ALA A 85 3.90 -5.93 -8.34
CA ALA A 85 4.60 -6.08 -7.08
C ALA A 85 3.95 -7.20 -6.26
N THR A 86 4.74 -8.15 -5.78
CA THR A 86 4.29 -9.12 -4.78
C THR A 86 5.29 -9.23 -3.64
N LYS A 87 4.92 -9.94 -2.56
CA LYS A 87 5.68 -9.97 -1.32
C LYS A 87 5.82 -11.39 -0.81
N PHE A 88 6.92 -11.64 -0.10
CA PHE A 88 7.17 -12.90 0.59
C PHE A 88 7.27 -12.69 2.09
N MET A 89 6.91 -13.73 2.84
CA MET A 89 7.17 -13.85 4.26
C MET A 89 8.45 -14.67 4.51
N ILE A 90 9.22 -14.26 5.50
CA ILE A 90 10.41 -15.04 5.93
C ILE A 90 10.00 -16.37 6.56
N ASP A 91 8.83 -16.42 7.19
CA ASP A 91 8.26 -17.62 7.81
C ASP A 91 7.09 -18.14 7.00
N ASP A 92 6.97 -19.43 6.85
CA ASP A 92 5.87 -20.08 6.13
C ASP A 92 4.83 -20.59 7.13
N TRP A 93 3.61 -20.11 7.02
CA TRP A 93 2.48 -20.56 7.83
C TRP A 93 2.13 -22.04 7.61
N GLU A 94 2.42 -22.57 6.41
CA GLU A 94 2.16 -23.94 6.03
C GLU A 94 3.31 -24.88 6.34
N SER A 95 4.52 -24.33 6.52
CA SER A 95 5.76 -25.08 6.81
C SER A 95 6.58 -24.36 7.88
N PRO A 96 6.11 -24.33 9.13
CA PRO A 96 6.81 -23.66 10.21
C PRO A 96 8.26 -24.16 10.36
N GLY A 97 9.21 -23.23 10.47
CA GLY A 97 10.63 -23.53 10.65
C GLY A 97 11.47 -23.52 9.37
N GLU A 98 10.89 -23.40 8.19
CA GLU A 98 11.63 -23.11 6.96
C GLU A 98 11.75 -21.58 6.79
N ILE A 99 12.93 -21.03 7.09
CA ILE A 99 13.21 -19.59 7.04
C ILE A 99 14.42 -19.26 6.16
N GLY A 100 14.67 -17.98 5.89
CA GLY A 100 15.86 -17.52 5.17
C GLY A 100 15.82 -17.79 3.68
N ALA A 101 17.01 -17.93 3.08
CA ALA A 101 17.19 -18.03 1.63
C ALA A 101 16.35 -19.15 0.99
N LYS A 102 16.27 -20.33 1.62
CA LYS A 102 15.50 -21.46 1.10
C LYS A 102 14.00 -21.15 1.03
N ARG A 103 13.47 -20.47 2.06
CA ARG A 103 12.07 -20.03 2.07
C ARG A 103 11.79 -18.99 0.97
N ILE A 104 12.72 -18.04 0.76
CA ILE A 104 12.59 -17.02 -0.28
C ILE A 104 12.52 -17.66 -1.67
N MET A 105 13.39 -18.63 -1.94
CA MET A 105 13.41 -19.37 -3.21
C MET A 105 12.12 -20.17 -3.44
N LYS A 106 11.55 -20.78 -2.40
CA LYS A 106 10.26 -21.48 -2.47
C LYS A 106 9.10 -20.50 -2.72
N ALA A 107 9.10 -19.36 -2.03
CA ALA A 107 8.07 -18.33 -2.14
C ALA A 107 7.98 -17.77 -3.56
N VAL A 108 9.12 -17.40 -4.16
CA VAL A 108 9.13 -16.84 -5.51
C VAL A 108 8.59 -17.82 -6.55
N GLU A 109 8.93 -19.11 -6.46
CA GLU A 109 8.40 -20.14 -7.35
C GLU A 109 6.88 -20.30 -7.19
N GLY A 110 6.39 -20.19 -5.96
CA GLY A 110 4.96 -20.16 -5.66
C GLY A 110 4.25 -18.99 -6.34
N SER A 111 4.77 -17.77 -6.14
CA SER A 111 4.22 -16.55 -6.73
C SER A 111 4.25 -16.57 -8.26
N LEU A 112 5.37 -17.00 -8.87
CA LEU A 112 5.47 -17.14 -10.33
C LEU A 112 4.41 -18.09 -10.92
N ARG A 113 4.18 -19.25 -10.26
CA ARG A 113 3.13 -20.20 -10.68
C ARG A 113 1.73 -19.60 -10.56
N ARG A 114 1.40 -18.97 -9.41
CA ARG A 114 0.08 -18.37 -9.17
C ARG A 114 -0.18 -17.20 -10.11
N LEU A 115 0.80 -16.34 -10.33
CA LEU A 115 0.71 -15.23 -11.28
C LEU A 115 0.76 -15.68 -12.76
N GLY A 116 1.19 -16.92 -13.03
CA GLY A 116 1.28 -17.45 -14.38
C GLY A 116 2.28 -16.69 -15.26
N THR A 117 3.42 -16.31 -14.70
CA THR A 117 4.46 -15.50 -15.35
C THR A 117 5.85 -16.06 -15.05
N ASP A 118 6.81 -15.74 -15.89
CA ASP A 118 8.22 -16.11 -15.73
C ASP A 118 9.01 -15.09 -14.88
N ARG A 119 8.44 -13.92 -14.60
CA ARG A 119 9.10 -12.85 -13.83
C ARG A 119 8.14 -12.08 -12.94
N ILE A 120 8.66 -11.61 -11.80
CA ILE A 120 8.06 -10.63 -10.91
C ILE A 120 8.74 -9.28 -11.16
N ASP A 121 7.95 -8.20 -11.29
CA ASP A 121 8.53 -6.89 -11.57
C ASP A 121 9.13 -6.23 -10.32
N LEU A 122 8.42 -6.27 -9.16
CA LEU A 122 8.94 -5.83 -7.86
C LEU A 122 8.67 -6.90 -6.80
N TYR A 123 9.73 -7.46 -6.22
CA TYR A 123 9.62 -8.49 -5.18
C TYR A 123 10.04 -7.93 -3.84
N GLN A 124 9.17 -7.98 -2.84
CA GLN A 124 9.34 -7.26 -1.58
C GLN A 124 9.36 -8.21 -0.38
N GLN A 125 10.27 -7.97 0.57
CA GLN A 125 10.13 -8.54 1.90
C GLN A 125 8.94 -7.88 2.60
N HIS A 126 7.92 -8.66 3.00
CA HIS A 126 6.67 -8.12 3.53
C HIS A 126 6.81 -7.50 4.92
N PHE A 127 7.52 -8.20 5.81
CA PHE A 127 7.84 -7.72 7.15
C PHE A 127 9.31 -8.01 7.47
N PRO A 128 9.98 -7.14 8.22
CA PRO A 128 11.31 -7.45 8.74
C PRO A 128 11.23 -8.64 9.71
N ASP A 129 12.25 -9.50 9.68
CA ASP A 129 12.37 -10.62 10.60
C ASP A 129 13.79 -10.68 11.15
N PRO A 130 14.01 -10.43 12.45
CA PRO A 130 15.34 -10.40 13.05
C PRO A 130 16.00 -11.78 13.16
N ARG A 131 15.28 -12.87 12.90
CA ARG A 131 15.82 -14.23 12.93
C ARG A 131 16.76 -14.51 11.75
N VAL A 132 16.64 -13.75 10.65
CA VAL A 132 17.45 -13.92 9.45
C VAL A 132 18.25 -12.64 9.20
N PRO A 133 19.59 -12.71 9.14
CA PRO A 133 20.42 -11.56 8.82
C PRO A 133 20.03 -10.94 7.47
N ILE A 134 19.94 -9.62 7.41
CA ILE A 134 19.54 -8.89 6.19
C ILE A 134 20.47 -9.21 5.00
N ALA A 135 21.76 -9.47 5.25
CA ALA A 135 22.71 -9.85 4.19
C ALA A 135 22.35 -11.18 3.51
N GLU A 136 21.82 -12.16 4.26
CA GLU A 136 21.35 -13.45 3.70
C GLU A 136 20.11 -13.25 2.81
N ILE A 137 19.20 -12.38 3.26
CA ILE A 137 18.01 -12.02 2.48
C ILE A 137 18.40 -11.33 1.17
N LEU A 138 19.30 -10.36 1.24
CA LEU A 138 19.78 -9.62 0.06
C LEU A 138 20.54 -10.52 -0.91
N GLU A 139 21.34 -11.48 -0.43
CA GLU A 139 22.02 -12.47 -1.27
C GLU A 139 21.02 -13.32 -2.06
N ALA A 140 19.97 -13.82 -1.38
CA ALA A 140 18.92 -14.59 -2.04
C ALA A 140 18.17 -13.76 -3.09
N LEU A 141 17.82 -12.51 -2.77
CA LEU A 141 17.14 -11.60 -3.68
C LEU A 141 18.01 -11.19 -4.87
N ASP A 142 19.29 -10.91 -4.64
CA ASP A 142 20.27 -10.60 -5.70
C ASP A 142 20.41 -11.75 -6.69
N ARG A 143 20.41 -13.01 -6.18
CA ARG A 143 20.39 -14.19 -7.03
C ARG A 143 19.14 -14.27 -7.89
N LEU A 144 17.95 -13.98 -7.33
CA LEU A 144 16.70 -13.98 -8.09
C LEU A 144 16.70 -12.93 -9.21
N VAL A 145 17.35 -11.79 -8.98
CA VAL A 145 17.52 -10.75 -10.02
C VAL A 145 18.50 -11.25 -11.11
N LYS A 146 19.62 -11.85 -10.72
CA LYS A 146 20.61 -12.43 -11.68
C LYS A 146 20.01 -13.55 -12.50
N ASP A 147 19.15 -14.37 -11.91
CA ASP A 147 18.42 -15.46 -12.58
C ASP A 147 17.27 -14.95 -13.50
N GLY A 148 16.98 -13.64 -13.50
CA GLY A 148 15.93 -13.02 -14.29
C GLY A 148 14.50 -13.26 -13.79
N LYS A 149 14.33 -13.89 -12.64
CA LYS A 149 13.01 -14.14 -12.03
C LYS A 149 12.39 -12.92 -11.38
N VAL A 150 13.22 -11.95 -10.99
CA VAL A 150 12.83 -10.70 -10.35
C VAL A 150 13.54 -9.55 -11.06
N ARG A 151 12.83 -8.45 -11.33
CA ARG A 151 13.44 -7.26 -11.97
C ARG A 151 14.00 -6.31 -10.94
N GLU A 152 13.21 -5.97 -9.92
CA GLU A 152 13.60 -5.06 -8.83
C GLU A 152 13.17 -5.63 -7.48
N ILE A 153 13.88 -5.22 -6.43
CA ILE A 153 13.63 -5.67 -5.06
C ILE A 153 13.25 -4.50 -4.15
N GLY A 154 12.44 -4.79 -3.13
CA GLY A 154 11.98 -3.79 -2.17
C GLY A 154 11.73 -4.39 -0.78
N ASN A 155 11.36 -3.51 0.14
CA ASN A 155 10.96 -3.89 1.49
C ASN A 155 9.60 -3.29 1.84
N SER A 156 8.97 -3.85 2.88
CA SER A 156 7.73 -3.32 3.45
C SER A 156 7.81 -3.35 4.98
N ASN A 157 7.24 -2.33 5.62
CA ASN A 157 7.21 -2.19 7.08
C ASN A 157 8.60 -2.06 7.75
N PHE A 158 9.61 -1.67 7.01
CA PHE A 158 10.94 -1.41 7.56
C PHE A 158 10.98 -0.02 8.22
N SER A 159 11.73 0.11 9.31
CA SER A 159 12.10 1.41 9.88
C SER A 159 13.22 2.06 9.05
N GLY A 160 13.47 3.35 9.27
CA GLY A 160 14.57 4.05 8.61
C GLY A 160 15.93 3.38 8.89
N ALA A 161 16.20 2.99 10.12
CA ALA A 161 17.43 2.29 10.49
C ALA A 161 17.58 0.96 9.74
N MET A 162 16.50 0.17 9.61
CA MET A 162 16.53 -1.10 8.85
C MET A 162 16.80 -0.89 7.36
N ILE A 163 16.33 0.23 6.78
CA ILE A 163 16.63 0.60 5.39
C ILE A 163 18.11 0.94 5.24
N ASP A 164 18.65 1.73 6.17
CA ASP A 164 20.07 2.10 6.17
C ASP A 164 20.98 0.87 6.34
N ASP A 165 20.65 -0.04 7.28
CA ASP A 165 21.38 -1.28 7.51
C ASP A 165 21.34 -2.20 6.28
N ALA A 166 20.18 -2.30 5.62
CA ALA A 166 20.04 -3.09 4.38
C ALA A 166 20.89 -2.52 3.25
N ASN A 167 20.91 -1.20 3.07
CA ASN A 167 21.73 -0.57 2.05
C ASN A 167 23.23 -0.77 2.33
N ALA A 168 23.67 -0.55 3.57
CA ALA A 168 25.06 -0.77 3.97
C ALA A 168 25.49 -2.23 3.76
N ALA A 169 24.62 -3.21 4.08
CA ALA A 169 24.90 -4.62 3.84
C ALA A 169 25.00 -4.95 2.34
N ALA A 170 24.14 -4.36 1.50
CA ALA A 170 24.18 -4.52 0.05
C ALA A 170 25.48 -3.96 -0.53
N GLU A 171 25.87 -2.75 -0.17
CA GLU A 171 27.11 -2.12 -0.61
C GLU A 171 28.36 -2.92 -0.22
N ALA A 172 28.44 -3.34 1.05
CA ALA A 172 29.56 -4.12 1.58
C ALA A 172 29.77 -5.47 0.87
N ARG A 173 28.71 -6.04 0.31
CA ARG A 173 28.73 -7.36 -0.36
C ARG A 173 28.60 -7.28 -1.87
N GLY A 174 28.37 -6.10 -2.44
CA GLY A 174 28.14 -5.92 -3.88
C GLY A 174 26.82 -6.54 -4.36
N PHE A 175 25.82 -6.61 -3.49
CA PHE A 175 24.48 -7.08 -3.81
C PHE A 175 23.60 -5.93 -4.35
N ARG A 176 22.50 -6.29 -5.00
CA ARG A 176 21.45 -5.35 -5.35
C ARG A 176 20.85 -4.71 -4.10
N SER A 177 20.73 -3.39 -4.07
CA SER A 177 20.01 -2.66 -3.02
C SER A 177 18.50 -2.62 -3.28
N PHE A 178 17.70 -2.43 -2.25
CA PHE A 178 16.28 -2.13 -2.39
C PHE A 178 16.07 -0.82 -3.17
N VAL A 179 15.05 -0.80 -4.02
CA VAL A 179 14.65 0.41 -4.80
C VAL A 179 13.36 1.04 -4.29
N ALA A 180 12.64 0.33 -3.42
CA ALA A 180 11.36 0.78 -2.86
C ALA A 180 11.19 0.37 -1.40
N ALA A 181 10.54 1.24 -0.63
CA ALA A 181 10.02 0.96 0.70
C ALA A 181 8.49 1.12 0.68
N GLN A 182 7.76 0.11 1.16
CA GLN A 182 6.32 0.13 1.22
C GLN A 182 5.86 0.22 2.68
N ASN A 183 5.32 1.38 3.09
CA ASN A 183 4.93 1.66 4.47
C ASN A 183 3.55 2.31 4.56
N GLN A 184 2.88 2.14 5.71
CA GLN A 184 1.64 2.88 5.97
C GLN A 184 1.93 4.38 6.01
N TYR A 185 1.23 5.14 5.16
CA TYR A 185 1.36 6.58 5.13
C TYR A 185 0.10 7.25 4.58
N ASN A 186 -0.44 8.17 5.35
CA ASN A 186 -1.59 8.99 4.99
C ASN A 186 -1.66 10.24 5.88
N LEU A 187 -2.63 11.12 5.63
CA LEU A 187 -2.82 12.37 6.38
C LEU A 187 -3.04 12.19 7.89
N LEU A 188 -3.54 11.02 8.33
CA LEU A 188 -3.82 10.74 9.74
C LEU A 188 -2.74 9.90 10.44
N ASP A 189 -1.88 9.22 9.68
CA ASP A 189 -0.88 8.28 10.19
C ASP A 189 0.50 8.62 9.58
N PRO A 190 1.31 9.51 10.22
CA PRO A 190 2.59 9.98 9.71
C PRO A 190 3.86 9.23 10.16
N PRO A 191 3.86 8.00 10.74
CA PRO A 191 5.06 7.42 11.36
C PRO A 191 6.29 7.37 10.44
N VAL A 192 6.09 7.29 9.11
CA VAL A 192 7.20 7.28 8.14
C VAL A 192 8.02 8.57 8.14
N GLU A 193 7.45 9.68 8.61
CA GLU A 193 8.13 10.97 8.72
C GLU A 193 9.24 10.93 9.79
N GLU A 194 9.14 9.98 10.75
CA GLU A 194 10.11 9.79 11.83
C GLU A 194 11.30 8.92 11.41
N GLY A 195 11.86 9.14 10.22
CA GLY A 195 13.10 8.52 9.77
C GLY A 195 13.02 7.73 8.46
N VAL A 196 11.87 7.10 8.12
CA VAL A 196 11.75 6.31 6.87
C VAL A 196 11.94 7.18 5.63
N LEU A 197 11.31 8.37 5.58
CA LEU A 197 11.47 9.29 4.45
C LEU A 197 12.92 9.69 4.24
N ALA A 198 13.60 10.11 5.33
CA ALA A 198 15.00 10.53 5.26
C ALA A 198 15.92 9.38 4.83
N SER A 199 15.68 8.14 5.29
CA SER A 199 16.44 6.98 4.86
C SER A 199 16.18 6.62 3.39
N CYS A 200 14.92 6.71 2.93
CA CYS A 200 14.61 6.53 1.52
C CYS A 200 15.34 7.54 0.63
N GLU A 201 15.36 8.82 1.02
CA GLU A 201 16.06 9.88 0.28
C GLU A 201 17.57 9.62 0.22
N ARG A 202 18.21 9.31 1.36
CA ARG A 202 19.66 9.03 1.42
C ARG A 202 20.06 7.84 0.55
N ASN A 203 19.23 6.80 0.51
CA ASN A 203 19.53 5.55 -0.15
C ASN A 203 18.89 5.44 -1.55
N GLY A 204 18.24 6.50 -2.05
CA GLY A 204 17.65 6.53 -3.39
C GLY A 204 16.41 5.66 -3.57
N LEU A 205 15.74 5.23 -2.49
CA LEU A 205 14.51 4.46 -2.55
C LEU A 205 13.30 5.36 -2.84
N LYS A 206 12.28 4.78 -3.46
CA LYS A 206 10.95 5.39 -3.58
C LYS A 206 10.00 4.82 -2.55
N LEU A 207 9.10 5.67 -2.03
CA LEU A 207 8.05 5.26 -1.10
C LEU A 207 6.80 4.81 -1.85
N LEU A 208 6.21 3.72 -1.37
CA LEU A 208 4.94 3.15 -1.81
C LEU A 208 3.95 3.19 -0.63
N PRO A 209 3.21 4.28 -0.42
CA PRO A 209 2.24 4.38 0.66
C PRO A 209 1.10 3.37 0.50
N PHE A 210 0.82 2.57 1.54
CA PHE A 210 -0.40 1.80 1.65
C PHE A 210 -1.36 2.39 2.69
N PHE A 211 -2.64 2.02 2.67
CA PHE A 211 -3.74 2.63 3.42
C PHE A 211 -3.86 4.16 3.25
N PRO A 212 -3.82 4.67 2.02
CA PRO A 212 -3.83 6.11 1.75
C PRO A 212 -5.08 6.81 2.29
N LEU A 213 -6.19 6.07 2.43
CA LEU A 213 -7.47 6.57 2.94
C LEU A 213 -7.72 6.22 4.42
N ALA A 214 -6.68 5.89 5.20
CA ALA A 214 -6.76 5.59 6.63
C ALA A 214 -7.92 4.64 6.97
N SER A 215 -7.93 3.44 6.36
CA SER A 215 -9.00 2.45 6.54
C SER A 215 -10.40 2.94 6.11
N GLY A 216 -10.47 3.99 5.31
CA GLY A 216 -11.69 4.60 4.81
C GLY A 216 -12.18 5.82 5.60
N LEU A 217 -11.45 6.27 6.63
CA LEU A 217 -11.76 7.53 7.33
C LEU A 217 -11.69 8.73 6.38
N LEU A 218 -10.64 8.81 5.58
CA LEU A 218 -10.43 9.87 4.59
C LEU A 218 -11.35 9.75 3.36
N THR A 219 -12.48 9.05 3.49
CA THR A 219 -13.58 9.11 2.49
C THR A 219 -14.70 10.06 2.90
N GLY A 220 -14.67 10.58 4.15
CA GLY A 220 -15.70 11.45 4.70
C GLY A 220 -17.03 10.78 5.02
N LYS A 221 -17.13 9.45 4.90
CA LYS A 221 -18.39 8.72 5.14
C LYS A 221 -18.69 8.45 6.62
N TYR A 222 -17.71 8.57 7.49
CA TYR A 222 -17.87 8.39 8.94
C TYR A 222 -18.02 9.76 9.61
N LYS A 223 -19.07 9.92 10.38
CA LYS A 223 -19.39 11.19 11.06
C LYS A 223 -19.58 10.93 12.55
N ARG A 224 -19.43 11.98 13.36
CA ARG A 224 -19.76 11.92 14.78
C ARG A 224 -21.22 11.56 14.99
N ASP A 225 -21.49 10.88 16.06
CA ASP A 225 -22.85 10.60 16.57
C ASP A 225 -23.81 9.96 15.53
N THR A 226 -23.27 9.36 14.48
CA THR A 226 -24.04 8.64 13.47
C THR A 226 -23.64 7.18 13.38
N ALA A 227 -24.59 6.31 13.06
CA ALA A 227 -24.30 4.92 12.78
C ALA A 227 -23.35 4.79 11.58
N ASN A 228 -22.38 3.88 11.67
CA ASN A 228 -21.47 3.62 10.54
C ASN A 228 -22.24 3.08 9.34
N PRO A 229 -21.96 3.54 8.12
CA PRO A 229 -22.66 3.11 6.91
C PRO A 229 -22.64 1.58 6.76
N ALA A 230 -23.80 0.98 6.48
CA ALA A 230 -23.94 -0.46 6.27
C ALA A 230 -22.94 -0.97 5.22
N GLY A 231 -22.32 -2.13 5.47
CA GLY A 231 -21.30 -2.70 4.60
C GLY A 231 -19.95 -1.96 4.61
N SER A 232 -19.79 -0.93 5.45
CA SER A 232 -18.50 -0.28 5.64
C SER A 232 -17.61 -1.07 6.60
N ARG A 233 -16.29 -0.78 6.58
CA ARG A 233 -15.29 -1.47 7.41
C ARG A 233 -15.58 -1.46 8.90
N PHE A 234 -16.22 -0.41 9.41
CA PHE A 234 -16.54 -0.22 10.82
C PHE A 234 -18.02 -0.51 11.18
N ALA A 235 -18.81 -1.06 10.25
CA ALA A 235 -20.25 -1.32 10.47
C ALA A 235 -20.54 -2.60 11.27
N GLY A 236 -19.59 -3.53 11.35
CA GLY A 236 -19.79 -4.80 12.08
C GLY A 236 -19.63 -4.67 13.58
N ASP A 237 -20.11 -5.68 14.33
CA ASP A 237 -20.00 -5.78 15.80
C ASP A 237 -19.10 -6.93 16.26
N THR A 238 -18.15 -7.34 15.44
CA THR A 238 -17.16 -8.33 15.85
C THR A 238 -16.12 -7.70 16.80
N VAL A 239 -15.47 -8.53 17.63
CA VAL A 239 -14.38 -8.08 18.51
C VAL A 239 -13.28 -7.35 17.73
N ILE A 240 -12.97 -7.85 16.53
CA ILE A 240 -11.95 -7.24 15.65
C ILE A 240 -12.42 -5.87 15.17
N THR A 241 -13.67 -5.75 14.70
CA THR A 241 -14.24 -4.49 14.23
C THR A 241 -14.31 -3.45 15.35
N ASN A 242 -14.70 -3.87 16.57
CA ASN A 242 -14.78 -2.97 17.71
C ASN A 242 -13.41 -2.44 18.11
N ARG A 243 -12.38 -3.29 18.22
CA ARG A 243 -11.00 -2.87 18.48
C ARG A 243 -10.45 -1.93 17.39
N LEU A 244 -10.76 -2.23 16.13
CA LEU A 244 -10.35 -1.38 15.02
C LEU A 244 -11.05 -0.02 15.07
N ARG A 245 -12.33 0.01 15.44
CA ARG A 245 -13.11 1.24 15.63
C ARG A 245 -12.54 2.08 16.76
N GLU A 246 -12.30 1.51 17.93
CA GLU A 246 -11.71 2.20 19.09
C GLU A 246 -10.35 2.82 18.73
N ARG A 247 -9.51 2.10 18.01
CA ARG A 247 -8.18 2.58 17.58
C ARG A 247 -8.22 3.65 16.51
N GLN A 248 -9.17 3.56 15.56
CA GLN A 248 -9.15 4.37 14.34
C GLN A 248 -10.15 5.53 14.37
N MET A 249 -11.23 5.47 15.14
CA MET A 249 -12.32 6.44 15.13
C MET A 249 -12.37 7.28 16.42
N SER A 250 -11.22 7.79 16.88
CA SER A 250 -11.23 8.76 17.97
C SER A 250 -11.85 10.09 17.52
N ASP A 251 -12.44 10.83 18.46
CA ASP A 251 -12.99 12.16 18.19
C ASP A 251 -11.98 13.10 17.57
N GLU A 252 -10.73 12.99 17.97
CA GLU A 252 -9.62 13.73 17.39
C GLU A 252 -9.46 13.46 15.90
N ARG A 253 -9.44 12.18 15.51
CA ARG A 253 -9.28 11.79 14.11
C ARG A 253 -10.49 12.22 13.26
N ILE A 254 -11.69 12.11 13.81
CA ILE A 254 -12.91 12.58 13.13
C ILE A 254 -12.84 14.09 12.92
N ALA A 255 -12.46 14.86 13.95
CA ALA A 255 -12.30 16.32 13.82
C ALA A 255 -11.27 16.72 12.74
N LYS A 256 -10.15 15.99 12.66
CA LYS A 256 -9.18 16.20 11.57
C LYS A 256 -9.79 15.92 10.19
N VAL A 257 -10.52 14.82 10.06
CA VAL A 257 -11.20 14.47 8.81
C VAL A 257 -12.19 15.56 8.40
N GLU A 258 -12.99 16.09 9.34
CA GLU A 258 -13.94 17.17 9.08
C GLU A 258 -13.24 18.46 8.58
N ARG A 259 -12.11 18.84 9.20
CA ARG A 259 -11.32 20.01 8.75
C ARG A 259 -10.69 19.79 7.37
N LEU A 260 -10.14 18.61 7.12
CA LEU A 260 -9.57 18.24 5.82
C LEU A 260 -10.65 18.20 4.73
N GLN A 261 -11.85 17.74 5.08
CA GLN A 261 -13.00 17.72 4.17
C GLN A 261 -13.42 19.13 3.81
N ALA A 262 -13.60 20.01 4.80
CA ALA A 262 -13.95 21.42 4.58
C ALA A 262 -12.89 22.15 3.71
N PHE A 263 -11.60 21.85 3.92
CA PHE A 263 -10.52 22.38 3.09
C PHE A 263 -10.65 21.96 1.62
N ALA A 264 -10.94 20.68 1.36
CA ALA A 264 -11.13 20.16 0.00
C ALA A 264 -12.37 20.76 -0.67
N GLU A 265 -13.52 20.78 0.04
CA GLU A 265 -14.78 21.30 -0.46
C GLU A 265 -14.70 22.79 -0.82
N ALA A 266 -14.00 23.59 -0.03
CA ALA A 266 -13.75 25.01 -0.33
C ALA A 266 -12.99 25.23 -1.65
N ARG A 267 -12.36 24.17 -2.18
CA ARG A 267 -11.64 24.18 -3.48
C ARG A 267 -12.34 23.39 -4.58
N GLY A 268 -13.57 22.94 -4.33
CA GLY A 268 -14.38 22.18 -5.28
C GLY A 268 -13.94 20.72 -5.44
N HIS A 269 -13.24 20.17 -4.44
CA HIS A 269 -12.71 18.81 -4.44
C HIS A 269 -13.24 17.96 -3.29
N THR A 270 -13.08 16.66 -3.40
CA THR A 270 -13.42 15.70 -2.34
C THR A 270 -12.23 15.44 -1.42
N ILE A 271 -12.48 14.97 -0.19
CA ILE A 271 -11.42 14.55 0.72
C ILE A 271 -10.60 13.37 0.18
N VAL A 272 -11.17 12.50 -0.66
CA VAL A 272 -10.44 11.41 -1.35
C VAL A 272 -9.42 11.98 -2.31
N GLU A 273 -9.82 13.00 -3.11
CA GLU A 273 -8.90 13.71 -4.00
C GLU A 273 -7.80 14.39 -3.20
N LEU A 274 -8.13 15.03 -2.08
CA LEU A 274 -7.13 15.64 -1.19
C LEU A 274 -6.12 14.63 -0.67
N ALA A 275 -6.59 13.51 -0.13
CA ALA A 275 -5.72 12.49 0.47
C ALA A 275 -4.75 11.86 -0.54
N ILE A 276 -5.23 11.55 -1.73
CA ILE A 276 -4.40 10.98 -2.80
C ILE A 276 -3.46 12.04 -3.37
N SER A 277 -3.95 13.24 -3.65
CA SER A 277 -3.14 14.33 -4.20
C SER A 277 -2.03 14.76 -3.25
N TRP A 278 -2.30 14.81 -1.95
CA TRP A 278 -1.26 15.12 -0.96
C TRP A 278 -0.12 14.10 -0.97
N LEU A 279 -0.41 12.80 -1.09
CA LEU A 279 0.61 11.77 -1.21
C LEU A 279 1.37 11.86 -2.54
N THR A 280 0.64 11.99 -3.67
CA THR A 280 1.27 12.01 -5.01
C THR A 280 2.07 13.28 -5.29
N SER A 281 1.82 14.38 -4.56
CA SER A 281 2.60 15.63 -4.65
C SER A 281 4.01 15.49 -4.08
N GLN A 282 4.28 14.48 -3.25
CA GLN A 282 5.60 14.25 -2.67
C GLN A 282 6.53 13.58 -3.67
N PRO A 283 7.73 14.13 -3.93
CA PRO A 283 8.68 13.57 -4.92
C PRO A 283 9.15 12.15 -4.57
N ILE A 284 9.22 11.82 -3.28
CA ILE A 284 9.64 10.50 -2.77
C ILE A 284 8.60 9.42 -3.06
N VAL A 285 7.30 9.77 -3.13
CA VAL A 285 6.21 8.83 -3.40
C VAL A 285 6.16 8.51 -4.89
N ALA A 286 6.34 7.23 -5.23
CA ALA A 286 6.26 6.77 -6.61
C ALA A 286 4.84 6.35 -7.01
N SER A 287 4.17 5.56 -6.17
CA SER A 287 2.81 5.10 -6.43
C SER A 287 2.04 4.93 -5.12
N VAL A 288 0.84 5.46 -5.06
CA VAL A 288 -0.06 5.34 -3.89
C VAL A 288 -0.88 4.07 -4.04
N ILE A 289 -0.67 3.10 -3.15
CA ILE A 289 -1.36 1.80 -3.20
C ILE A 289 -2.74 1.93 -2.59
N ALA A 290 -3.75 2.04 -3.44
CA ALA A 290 -5.15 2.19 -3.05
C ALA A 290 -5.93 0.88 -3.25
N GLY A 291 -6.52 0.36 -2.19
CA GLY A 291 -7.43 -0.80 -2.25
C GLY A 291 -8.80 -0.41 -2.79
N ALA A 292 -9.47 -1.37 -3.42
CA ALA A 292 -10.85 -1.22 -3.88
C ALA A 292 -11.65 -2.50 -3.62
N THR A 293 -12.94 -2.36 -3.32
CA THR A 293 -13.92 -3.46 -3.22
C THR A 293 -15.00 -3.36 -4.29
N LYS A 294 -14.93 -2.30 -5.13
CA LYS A 294 -15.83 -2.06 -6.28
C LYS A 294 -15.05 -1.34 -7.38
N PRO A 295 -15.38 -1.56 -8.67
CA PRO A 295 -14.73 -0.92 -9.81
C PRO A 295 -14.70 0.62 -9.74
N GLU A 296 -15.81 1.23 -9.28
CA GLU A 296 -15.94 2.69 -9.20
C GLU A 296 -14.92 3.31 -8.24
N GLN A 297 -14.49 2.57 -7.20
CA GLN A 297 -13.51 3.06 -6.23
C GLN A 297 -12.12 3.21 -6.85
N ILE A 298 -11.64 2.22 -7.60
CA ILE A 298 -10.32 2.35 -8.25
C ILE A 298 -10.34 3.42 -9.34
N THR A 299 -11.44 3.56 -10.08
CA THR A 299 -11.60 4.64 -11.05
C THR A 299 -11.58 6.02 -10.37
N ALA A 300 -12.27 6.16 -9.22
CA ALA A 300 -12.25 7.39 -8.44
C ALA A 300 -10.86 7.70 -7.87
N ASN A 301 -10.17 6.69 -7.32
CA ASN A 301 -8.80 6.83 -6.81
C ASN A 301 -7.82 7.26 -7.93
N ALA A 302 -7.97 6.70 -9.12
CA ALA A 302 -7.17 7.06 -10.29
C ALA A 302 -7.39 8.53 -10.71
N ARG A 303 -8.65 8.99 -10.70
CA ARG A 303 -9.00 10.38 -11.00
C ARG A 303 -8.52 11.35 -9.90
N ALA A 304 -8.54 10.93 -8.65
CA ALA A 304 -8.12 11.73 -7.51
C ALA A 304 -6.70 12.30 -7.68
N ALA A 305 -5.81 11.57 -8.32
CA ALA A 305 -4.44 12.01 -8.59
C ALA A 305 -4.32 13.11 -9.69
N SER A 306 -5.42 13.54 -10.28
CA SER A 306 -5.41 14.65 -11.26
C SER A 306 -5.31 16.02 -10.61
N TRP A 307 -5.80 16.19 -9.37
CA TRP A 307 -5.65 17.43 -8.62
C TRP A 307 -4.20 17.60 -8.17
N GLN A 308 -3.60 18.72 -8.56
CA GLN A 308 -2.24 19.09 -8.17
C GLN A 308 -2.32 20.17 -7.13
N LEU A 309 -1.91 19.85 -5.90
CA LEU A 309 -1.83 20.85 -4.83
C LEU A 309 -0.75 21.87 -5.17
N THR A 310 -1.05 23.14 -4.90
CA THR A 310 -0.02 24.17 -4.84
C THR A 310 0.86 23.93 -3.61
N ASP A 311 2.05 24.54 -3.57
CA ASP A 311 2.92 24.46 -2.39
C ASP A 311 2.25 25.05 -1.13
N GLU A 312 1.40 26.06 -1.31
CA GLU A 312 0.59 26.66 -0.25
C GLU A 312 -0.44 25.66 0.27
N ASP A 313 -1.22 25.06 -0.62
CA ASP A 313 -2.22 24.05 -0.26
C ASP A 313 -1.57 22.83 0.41
N PHE A 314 -0.44 22.34 -0.11
CA PHE A 314 0.30 21.22 0.48
C PHE A 314 0.71 21.54 1.91
N ARG A 315 1.25 22.73 2.17
CA ARG A 315 1.65 23.15 3.52
C ARG A 315 0.46 23.30 4.46
N ALA A 316 -0.64 23.92 3.97
CA ALA A 316 -1.85 24.11 4.76
C ALA A 316 -2.50 22.76 5.15
N VAL A 317 -2.62 21.83 4.21
CA VAL A 317 -3.12 20.47 4.45
C VAL A 317 -2.23 19.72 5.45
N THR A 318 -0.92 19.82 5.29
CA THR A 318 0.05 19.19 6.19
C THR A 318 -0.08 19.76 7.61
N ALA A 319 -0.25 21.08 7.75
CA ALA A 319 -0.48 21.73 9.04
C ALA A 319 -1.75 21.18 9.71
N ILE A 320 -2.91 21.15 8.99
CA ILE A 320 -4.15 20.57 9.51
C ILE A 320 -3.95 19.12 9.97
N ALA A 321 -3.23 18.33 9.20
CA ALA A 321 -2.98 16.92 9.51
C ALA A 321 -2.08 16.71 10.74
N ARG A 322 -1.16 17.66 11.04
CA ARG A 322 -0.17 17.57 12.13
C ARG A 322 -0.58 18.32 13.39
N GLU A 323 -1.55 19.23 13.30
CA GLU A 323 -2.06 19.90 14.49
C GLU A 323 -2.61 18.88 15.51
N PRO A 324 -2.27 19.04 16.79
CA PRO A 324 -2.99 18.31 17.85
C PRO A 324 -4.46 18.73 17.80
N ALA A 325 -5.39 17.80 18.10
CA ALA A 325 -6.78 18.19 18.24
C ALA A 325 -6.89 19.22 19.37
N GLY A 326 -7.39 20.40 19.06
CA GLY A 326 -7.77 21.37 20.08
C GLY A 326 -8.84 20.78 21.00
N PRO A 327 -8.99 21.30 22.23
CA PRO A 327 -10.02 20.85 23.13
C PRO A 327 -11.38 20.89 22.44
N PRO A 328 -12.26 19.90 22.67
CA PRO A 328 -13.58 19.89 22.09
C PRO A 328 -14.34 21.15 22.57
N GLY A 329 -14.67 22.06 21.65
CA GLY A 329 -15.48 23.25 21.96
C GLY A 329 -14.90 24.62 21.62
N ALA A 330 -13.68 24.74 21.12
CA ALA A 330 -13.21 26.04 20.61
C ALA A 330 -13.81 26.33 19.22
N GLN A 331 -15.07 26.77 19.20
CA GLN A 331 -15.62 27.46 18.04
C GLN A 331 -14.82 28.75 17.83
N ALA A 332 -14.28 28.93 16.62
CA ALA A 332 -13.72 30.20 16.22
C ALA A 332 -14.83 31.27 16.32
N SER A 333 -14.78 32.04 17.39
CA SER A 333 -15.51 33.32 17.47
C SER A 333 -14.66 34.34 16.75
N GLY A 334 -15.14 34.78 15.58
CA GLY A 334 -14.53 35.83 14.78
C GLY A 334 -15.24 35.94 13.47
#